data_3aa7b75d416aef29e7ec13489eb9b291
#
_entry.id   3aa7b75d416aef29e7ec13489eb9b291
#
_cell.length_a   1.000
_cell.length_b   1.000
_cell.length_c   1.000
_cell.angle_alpha   90.00
_cell.angle_beta   90.00
_cell.angle_gamma   90.00
#
_symmetry.space_group_name_H-M   'P 1'
#
loop_
_entity.id
_entity.type
_entity.pdbx_description
1 polymer ?
#
loop_
_entity_poly.entity_id
_entity_poly.type
_entity_poly.pdbx_seq_one_letter_code
_entity_poly.pdbx_strand_id
1 'polypeptide(L)'
;VQRRYDEHLFPLTCERFRRFGAATLRAEVAFIPVGTQPYSPILAALANPANFTLLLHTEGSRSHCERVREALADEPLHLTSRPIGDGTDGHRIARVVHGEITAAGLPPAQRVVVDVTSGRKATVAVLGAIAAVRGFRQAYIEGNPSRHHPNLYMNERYVAVANVRDYFQEEERTAALALLGAGSFAAASQILLQIGTASGAGAGDLCLGHAAAAWAAWWSLDWRRAARSFRSARGLVATATVHALLTGLARAATALAQAPAGAPLLRHATATLALAALHLHDSVRAAALLQAAVLPPAAGRGEIGRTLRHLRHQLISKDSTADQLKLLHDPLAASAELADWLGVGSVR
;
A
#
# COMPACT_ATOMS: atom_id res chain seq x y z
N VAL A 1 32.68 10.84 -33.82
CA VAL A 1 31.38 10.28 -33.41
C VAL A 1 30.84 11.04 -32.22
N GLN A 2 31.60 11.16 -31.13
CA GLN A 2 31.20 11.86 -29.91
C GLN A 2 30.73 13.29 -30.19
N ARG A 3 31.53 14.11 -30.85
CA ARG A 3 31.21 15.48 -31.20
C ARG A 3 29.89 15.61 -31.98
N ARG A 4 29.64 14.72 -32.95
CA ARG A 4 28.37 14.70 -33.71
C ARG A 4 27.17 14.30 -32.84
N TYR A 5 27.38 13.40 -31.89
CA TYR A 5 26.35 13.05 -30.94
C TYR A 5 26.01 14.26 -30.07
N ASP A 6 27.00 14.91 -29.48
CA ASP A 6 26.84 16.06 -28.59
C ASP A 6 26.17 17.27 -29.30
N GLU A 7 26.57 17.53 -30.55
CA GLU A 7 26.11 18.70 -31.30
C GLU A 7 24.75 18.49 -31.98
N HIS A 8 24.35 17.26 -32.33
CA HIS A 8 23.18 17.03 -33.17
C HIS A 8 22.14 16.06 -32.57
N LEU A 9 22.57 14.96 -31.99
CA LEU A 9 21.62 13.93 -31.52
C LEU A 9 21.18 14.14 -30.08
N PHE A 10 22.10 14.46 -29.19
CA PHE A 10 21.80 14.62 -27.78
C PHE A 10 20.82 15.78 -27.51
N PRO A 11 20.90 16.95 -28.16
CA PRO A 11 19.89 17.99 -28.01
C PRO A 11 18.47 17.55 -28.39
N LEU A 12 18.33 16.76 -29.46
CA LEU A 12 17.03 16.20 -29.86
C LEU A 12 16.50 15.18 -28.83
N THR A 13 17.40 14.39 -28.26
CA THR A 13 17.05 13.48 -27.19
C THR A 13 16.61 14.24 -25.95
N CYS A 14 17.32 15.28 -25.56
CA CYS A 14 16.94 16.15 -24.44
C CYS A 14 15.53 16.75 -24.64
N GLU A 15 15.24 17.26 -25.86
CA GLU A 15 13.93 17.84 -26.16
C GLU A 15 12.81 16.79 -26.03
N ARG A 16 13.04 15.56 -26.48
CA ARG A 16 12.09 14.45 -26.31
C ARG A 16 11.84 14.16 -24.83
N PHE A 17 12.89 14.13 -23.99
CA PHE A 17 12.77 13.88 -22.57
C PHE A 17 12.11 15.05 -21.81
N ARG A 18 12.33 16.30 -22.21
CA ARG A 18 11.56 17.46 -21.69
C ARG A 18 10.07 17.31 -21.91
N ARG A 19 9.67 16.96 -23.14
CA ARG A 19 8.25 16.75 -23.48
C ARG A 19 7.64 15.61 -22.68
N PHE A 20 8.39 14.53 -22.51
CA PHE A 20 7.97 13.42 -21.65
C PHE A 20 7.82 13.86 -20.19
N GLY A 21 8.82 14.54 -19.63
CA GLY A 21 8.79 15.04 -18.26
C GLY A 21 7.63 16.02 -18.00
N ALA A 22 7.31 16.88 -18.95
CA ALA A 22 6.18 17.80 -18.84
C ALA A 22 4.82 17.09 -18.76
N ALA A 23 4.71 15.88 -19.30
CA ALA A 23 3.50 15.05 -19.27
C ALA A 23 3.43 14.13 -18.04
N THR A 24 4.48 14.06 -17.24
CA THR A 24 4.55 13.18 -16.06
C THR A 24 4.16 13.91 -14.78
N LEU A 25 3.78 13.16 -13.75
CA LEU A 25 3.55 13.72 -12.43
C LEU A 25 4.86 14.29 -11.88
N ARG A 26 4.88 15.60 -11.62
CA ARG A 26 6.05 16.29 -11.08
C ARG A 26 6.45 15.71 -9.72
N ALA A 27 7.73 15.39 -9.56
CA ALA A 27 8.29 14.96 -8.30
C ALA A 27 8.52 16.18 -7.37
N GLU A 28 8.54 15.94 -6.06
CA GLU A 28 9.04 16.94 -5.11
C GLU A 28 10.54 16.82 -4.98
N VAL A 29 11.05 15.57 -4.92
CA VAL A 29 12.48 15.28 -4.79
C VAL A 29 12.87 14.22 -5.82
N ALA A 30 14.00 14.43 -6.49
CA ALA A 30 14.65 13.45 -7.35
C ALA A 30 16.09 13.19 -6.88
N PHE A 31 16.44 11.93 -6.72
CA PHE A 31 17.80 11.47 -6.43
C PHE A 31 18.40 10.87 -7.69
N ILE A 32 19.47 11.47 -8.20
CA ILE A 32 20.10 11.07 -9.45
C ILE A 32 21.60 10.82 -9.21
N PRO A 33 22.06 9.57 -9.24
CA PRO A 33 23.48 9.28 -9.14
C PRO A 33 24.22 9.67 -10.43
N VAL A 34 25.40 10.24 -10.29
CA VAL A 34 26.24 10.65 -11.40
C VAL A 34 27.43 9.69 -11.51
N GLY A 35 27.48 9.00 -12.65
CA GLY A 35 28.55 8.07 -12.97
C GLY A 35 29.66 8.70 -13.83
N THR A 36 30.23 7.90 -14.73
CA THR A 36 31.32 8.28 -15.63
C THR A 36 30.87 9.03 -16.88
N GLN A 37 29.56 9.22 -17.04
CA GLN A 37 28.96 9.91 -18.20
C GLN A 37 27.87 10.87 -17.70
N PRO A 38 27.79 12.09 -18.27
CA PRO A 38 26.79 13.08 -17.86
C PRO A 38 25.43 12.89 -18.52
N TYR A 39 25.32 12.11 -19.60
CA TYR A 39 24.12 12.05 -20.44
C TYR A 39 22.90 11.48 -19.73
N SER A 40 23.03 10.27 -19.16
CA SER A 40 21.91 9.64 -18.48
C SER A 40 21.39 10.46 -17.29
N PRO A 41 22.24 11.07 -16.43
CA PRO A 41 21.76 11.99 -15.39
C PRO A 41 21.01 13.21 -15.92
N ILE A 42 21.45 13.79 -17.07
CA ILE A 42 20.71 14.89 -17.71
C ILE A 42 19.33 14.42 -18.14
N LEU A 43 19.24 13.28 -18.85
CA LEU A 43 17.98 12.73 -19.33
C LEU A 43 17.05 12.35 -18.16
N ALA A 44 17.62 11.79 -17.08
CA ALA A 44 16.86 11.45 -15.88
C ALA A 44 16.23 12.69 -15.21
N ALA A 45 16.97 13.80 -15.11
CA ALA A 45 16.46 15.05 -14.59
C ALA A 45 15.35 15.66 -15.47
N LEU A 46 15.52 15.60 -16.80
CA LEU A 46 14.51 16.09 -17.76
C LEU A 46 13.23 15.23 -17.75
N ALA A 47 13.38 13.92 -17.60
CA ALA A 47 12.24 13.00 -17.54
C ALA A 47 11.47 13.05 -16.21
N ASN A 48 12.14 13.43 -15.13
CA ASN A 48 11.55 13.50 -13.79
C ASN A 48 11.72 14.92 -13.21
N PRO A 49 11.04 15.93 -13.75
CA PRO A 49 11.16 17.27 -13.23
C PRO A 49 10.70 17.30 -11.78
N ALA A 50 11.60 17.75 -10.91
CA ALA A 50 11.38 17.81 -9.47
C ALA A 50 11.57 19.25 -8.97
N ASN A 51 10.88 19.57 -7.86
CA ASN A 51 11.12 20.85 -7.19
C ASN A 51 12.55 20.92 -6.66
N PHE A 52 13.09 19.78 -6.25
CA PHE A 52 14.43 19.63 -5.74
C PHE A 52 15.10 18.39 -6.34
N THR A 53 16.18 18.60 -7.12
CA THR A 53 16.94 17.51 -7.73
C THR A 53 18.31 17.41 -7.10
N LEU A 54 18.62 16.27 -6.51
CA LEU A 54 19.88 15.97 -5.86
C LEU A 54 20.77 15.08 -6.71
N LEU A 55 21.89 15.62 -7.15
CA LEU A 55 22.93 14.88 -7.85
C LEU A 55 23.88 14.23 -6.85
N LEU A 56 23.95 12.91 -6.84
CA LEU A 56 24.83 12.13 -5.96
C LEU A 56 26.10 11.75 -6.73
N HIS A 57 27.26 12.19 -6.27
CA HIS A 57 28.52 11.96 -6.98
C HIS A 57 29.62 11.43 -6.09
N THR A 58 30.52 10.66 -6.67
CA THR A 58 31.82 10.33 -6.08
C THR A 58 32.85 11.42 -6.43
N GLU A 59 34.00 11.40 -5.80
CA GLU A 59 35.09 12.32 -6.18
C GLU A 59 35.47 12.16 -7.66
N GLY A 60 35.56 10.92 -8.14
CA GLY A 60 35.87 10.63 -9.54
C GLY A 60 34.80 11.05 -10.55
N SER A 61 33.56 11.33 -10.15
CA SER A 61 32.49 11.81 -11.03
C SER A 61 32.09 13.27 -10.79
N ARG A 62 32.85 14.01 -10.00
CA ARG A 62 32.57 15.41 -9.66
C ARG A 62 32.52 16.30 -10.92
N SER A 63 33.50 16.17 -11.83
CA SER A 63 33.50 16.94 -13.07
C SER A 63 32.30 16.64 -13.98
N HIS A 64 31.83 15.40 -13.98
CA HIS A 64 30.58 15.05 -14.69
C HIS A 64 29.35 15.65 -14.03
N CYS A 65 29.34 15.76 -12.71
CA CYS A 65 28.27 16.43 -11.96
C CYS A 65 28.20 17.93 -12.33
N GLU A 66 29.35 18.59 -12.44
CA GLU A 66 29.43 19.99 -12.90
C GLU A 66 28.87 20.15 -14.34
N ARG A 67 29.26 19.27 -15.24
CA ARG A 67 28.71 19.24 -16.62
C ARG A 67 27.20 19.00 -16.66
N VAL A 68 26.65 18.17 -15.77
CA VAL A 68 25.19 17.98 -15.64
C VAL A 68 24.51 19.28 -15.21
N ARG A 69 25.10 19.99 -14.24
CA ARG A 69 24.58 21.27 -13.75
C ARG A 69 24.61 22.35 -14.82
N GLU A 70 25.70 22.43 -15.59
CA GLU A 70 25.84 23.35 -16.72
C GLU A 70 24.79 23.09 -17.81
N ALA A 71 24.61 21.82 -18.18
CA ALA A 71 23.66 21.43 -19.21
C ALA A 71 22.18 21.66 -18.82
N LEU A 72 21.89 21.76 -17.54
CA LEU A 72 20.55 21.96 -16.98
C LEU A 72 20.37 23.37 -16.37
N ALA A 73 21.31 24.29 -16.60
CA ALA A 73 21.28 25.62 -15.98
C ALA A 73 20.03 26.45 -16.34
N ASP A 74 19.54 26.26 -17.57
CA ASP A 74 18.35 26.97 -18.07
C ASP A 74 17.03 26.26 -17.74
N GLU A 75 17.07 25.09 -17.10
CA GLU A 75 15.87 24.36 -16.72
C GLU A 75 15.30 24.88 -15.40
N PRO A 76 13.98 24.91 -15.21
CA PRO A 76 13.34 25.35 -13.96
C PRO A 76 13.45 24.28 -12.84
N LEU A 77 14.67 23.85 -12.58
CA LEU A 77 15.01 22.81 -11.60
C LEU A 77 15.92 23.38 -10.51
N HIS A 78 15.59 23.11 -9.25
CA HIS A 78 16.52 23.40 -8.16
C HIS A 78 17.53 22.26 -8.03
N LEU A 79 18.73 22.44 -8.61
CA LEU A 79 19.78 21.44 -8.64
C LEU A 79 20.78 21.64 -7.50
N THR A 80 20.97 20.63 -6.68
CA THR A 80 22.06 20.56 -5.70
C THR A 80 22.89 19.31 -5.90
N SER A 81 24.07 19.25 -5.30
CA SER A 81 24.93 18.09 -5.39
C SER A 81 25.50 17.69 -4.02
N ARG A 82 25.68 16.39 -3.82
CA ARG A 82 26.27 15.84 -2.59
C ARG A 82 27.29 14.74 -2.90
N PRO A 83 28.45 14.79 -2.25
CA PRO A 83 29.43 13.72 -2.36
C PRO A 83 29.02 12.51 -1.50
N ILE A 84 29.05 11.33 -2.10
CA ILE A 84 28.74 10.04 -1.44
C ILE A 84 30.00 9.20 -1.15
N GLY A 85 31.16 9.82 -1.10
CA GLY A 85 32.44 9.13 -0.94
C GLY A 85 32.87 8.41 -2.21
N ASP A 86 33.36 7.19 -2.08
CA ASP A 86 33.74 6.34 -3.21
C ASP A 86 32.55 5.63 -3.88
N GLY A 87 31.36 5.78 -3.31
CA GLY A 87 30.13 5.18 -3.85
C GLY A 87 29.94 3.69 -3.52
N THR A 88 30.71 3.15 -2.58
CA THR A 88 30.60 1.76 -2.10
C THR A 88 30.10 1.65 -0.66
N ASP A 89 30.24 2.71 0.15
CA ASP A 89 29.71 2.78 1.51
C ASP A 89 28.20 3.03 1.52
N GLY A 90 27.44 1.95 1.65
CA GLY A 90 25.97 2.00 1.68
C GLY A 90 25.42 2.82 2.87
N HIS A 91 26.07 2.81 4.03
CA HIS A 91 25.64 3.60 5.18
C HIS A 91 25.81 5.10 4.95
N ARG A 92 26.87 5.50 4.29
CA ARG A 92 27.11 6.90 3.92
C ARG A 92 26.06 7.38 2.90
N ILE A 93 25.81 6.58 1.86
CA ILE A 93 24.79 6.88 0.86
C ILE A 93 23.41 7.03 1.53
N ALA A 94 23.04 6.07 2.37
CA ALA A 94 21.75 6.09 3.08
C ALA A 94 21.63 7.32 4.00
N ARG A 95 22.67 7.71 4.72
CA ARG A 95 22.67 8.90 5.57
C ARG A 95 22.50 10.19 4.77
N VAL A 96 23.19 10.32 3.63
CA VAL A 96 23.05 11.48 2.74
C VAL A 96 21.62 11.58 2.24
N VAL A 97 21.05 10.51 1.68
CA VAL A 97 19.69 10.47 1.17
C VAL A 97 18.65 10.77 2.27
N HIS A 98 18.82 10.14 3.44
CA HIS A 98 17.91 10.36 4.58
C HIS A 98 17.98 11.81 5.09
N GLY A 99 19.17 12.39 5.19
CA GLY A 99 19.37 13.79 5.63
C GLY A 99 18.66 14.76 4.69
N GLU A 100 18.79 14.58 3.38
CA GLU A 100 18.16 15.46 2.39
C GLU A 100 16.64 15.31 2.36
N ILE A 101 16.12 14.08 2.49
CA ILE A 101 14.66 13.84 2.61
C ILE A 101 14.11 14.53 3.86
N THR A 102 14.83 14.42 5.00
CA THR A 102 14.42 15.04 6.25
C THR A 102 14.44 16.57 6.14
N ALA A 103 15.46 17.13 5.50
CA ALA A 103 15.57 18.56 5.25
C ALA A 103 14.47 19.09 4.31
N ALA A 104 14.05 18.28 3.33
CA ALA A 104 12.95 18.60 2.42
C ALA A 104 11.55 18.42 3.04
N GLY A 105 11.44 17.98 4.31
CA GLY A 105 10.16 17.84 5.01
C GLY A 105 9.39 16.56 4.71
N LEU A 106 10.10 15.46 4.36
CA LEU A 106 9.50 14.13 4.14
C LEU A 106 8.30 14.15 3.17
N PRO A 107 8.50 14.44 1.89
CA PRO A 107 7.40 14.42 0.94
C PRO A 107 6.77 13.03 0.83
N PRO A 108 5.50 12.93 0.39
CA PRO A 108 4.85 11.65 0.13
C PRO A 108 5.71 10.76 -0.78
N ALA A 109 5.77 9.47 -0.49
CA ALA A 109 6.67 8.54 -1.20
C ALA A 109 6.51 8.58 -2.73
N GLN A 110 5.28 8.72 -3.23
CA GLN A 110 4.98 8.82 -4.66
C GLN A 110 5.55 10.08 -5.33
N ARG A 111 5.93 11.09 -4.54
CA ARG A 111 6.56 12.33 -5.02
C ARG A 111 8.08 12.33 -4.93
N VAL A 112 8.66 11.21 -4.53
CA VAL A 112 10.11 11.00 -4.56
C VAL A 112 10.47 10.05 -5.69
N VAL A 113 11.47 10.43 -6.49
CA VAL A 113 11.99 9.59 -7.58
C VAL A 113 13.45 9.30 -7.33
N VAL A 114 13.84 8.05 -7.52
CA VAL A 114 15.23 7.60 -7.48
C VAL A 114 15.61 7.06 -8.85
N ASP A 115 16.56 7.71 -9.51
CA ASP A 115 17.15 7.20 -10.74
C ASP A 115 18.15 6.08 -10.42
N VAL A 116 18.03 4.96 -11.11
CA VAL A 116 18.92 3.79 -10.95
C VAL A 116 19.73 3.49 -12.20
N THR A 117 19.88 4.47 -13.09
CA THR A 117 20.60 4.32 -14.37
C THR A 117 22.10 4.42 -14.17
N SER A 118 22.54 5.48 -13.51
CA SER A 118 23.93 5.93 -13.47
C SER A 118 24.57 5.65 -12.12
N GLY A 119 25.90 5.76 -12.08
CA GLY A 119 26.67 5.55 -10.86
C GLY A 119 27.33 4.17 -10.78
N ARG A 120 28.04 3.93 -9.69
CA ARG A 120 28.59 2.61 -9.41
C ARG A 120 27.47 1.62 -9.09
N LYS A 121 27.66 0.35 -9.44
CA LYS A 121 26.69 -0.72 -9.13
C LYS A 121 26.27 -0.75 -7.66
N ALA A 122 27.23 -0.56 -6.73
CA ALA A 122 26.93 -0.50 -5.30
C ALA A 122 26.03 0.71 -4.95
N THR A 123 26.31 1.89 -5.50
CA THR A 123 25.45 3.08 -5.32
C THR A 123 24.03 2.83 -5.79
N VAL A 124 23.88 2.29 -7.01
CA VAL A 124 22.58 1.98 -7.61
C VAL A 124 21.84 0.94 -6.78
N ALA A 125 22.50 -0.12 -6.31
CA ALA A 125 21.89 -1.15 -5.46
C ALA A 125 21.37 -0.56 -4.14
N VAL A 126 22.14 0.30 -3.48
CA VAL A 126 21.73 0.96 -2.23
C VAL A 126 20.56 1.91 -2.46
N LEU A 127 20.61 2.71 -3.53
CA LEU A 127 19.51 3.61 -3.88
C LEU A 127 18.22 2.86 -4.22
N GLY A 128 18.33 1.75 -4.97
CA GLY A 128 17.22 0.86 -5.26
C GLY A 128 16.62 0.24 -3.99
N ALA A 129 17.47 -0.20 -3.05
CA ALA A 129 17.03 -0.72 -1.75
C ALA A 129 16.32 0.37 -0.91
N ILE A 130 16.87 1.60 -0.86
CA ILE A 130 16.21 2.72 -0.17
C ILE A 130 14.85 3.02 -0.81
N ALA A 131 14.79 3.05 -2.14
CA ALA A 131 13.55 3.29 -2.86
C ALA A 131 12.52 2.19 -2.57
N ALA A 132 12.93 0.92 -2.54
CA ALA A 132 12.07 -0.21 -2.20
C ALA A 132 11.51 -0.08 -0.77
N VAL A 133 12.37 0.14 0.22
CA VAL A 133 11.96 0.25 1.64
C VAL A 133 11.04 1.46 1.87
N ARG A 134 11.33 2.59 1.21
CA ARG A 134 10.57 3.84 1.39
C ARG A 134 9.34 3.96 0.49
N GLY A 135 9.18 3.07 -0.48
CA GLY A 135 8.10 3.15 -1.47
C GLY A 135 8.27 4.28 -2.49
N PHE A 136 9.52 4.72 -2.75
CA PHE A 136 9.81 5.74 -3.74
C PHE A 136 9.67 5.19 -5.15
N ARG A 137 9.30 6.04 -6.11
CA ARG A 137 9.32 5.68 -7.52
C ARG A 137 10.77 5.44 -7.97
N GLN A 138 10.98 4.44 -8.80
CA GLN A 138 12.27 4.16 -9.42
C GLN A 138 12.20 4.43 -10.91
N ALA A 139 13.25 5.01 -11.44
CA ALA A 139 13.38 5.35 -12.85
C ALA A 139 14.70 4.81 -13.41
N TYR A 140 14.66 4.40 -14.65
CA TYR A 140 15.81 3.92 -15.40
C TYR A 140 15.78 4.49 -16.82
N ILE A 141 16.92 4.99 -17.29
CA ILE A 141 17.09 5.37 -18.68
C ILE A 141 17.74 4.19 -19.40
N GLU A 142 16.95 3.52 -20.21
CA GLU A 142 17.42 2.43 -21.07
C GLU A 142 17.91 2.99 -22.40
N GLY A 143 18.98 2.43 -22.91
CA GLY A 143 19.51 2.77 -24.23
C GLY A 143 20.35 1.64 -24.78
N ASN A 144 20.49 1.59 -26.11
CA ASN A 144 21.34 0.61 -26.78
C ASN A 144 22.76 1.16 -26.89
N PRO A 145 23.80 0.42 -26.47
CA PRO A 145 25.16 0.85 -26.67
C PRO A 145 25.47 0.99 -28.17
N SER A 146 26.15 2.06 -28.53
CA SER A 146 26.59 2.25 -29.89
C SER A 146 27.64 1.18 -30.26
N ARG A 147 27.49 0.56 -31.44
CA ARG A 147 28.48 -0.42 -31.94
C ARG A 147 29.86 0.18 -32.18
N HIS A 148 29.92 1.50 -32.41
CA HIS A 148 31.17 2.21 -32.75
C HIS A 148 31.74 3.00 -31.58
N HIS A 149 30.97 3.13 -30.46
CA HIS A 149 31.41 3.93 -29.33
C HIS A 149 30.77 3.39 -28.03
N PRO A 150 31.48 2.60 -27.23
CA PRO A 150 30.92 1.87 -26.10
C PRO A 150 30.35 2.77 -25.01
N ASN A 151 30.74 4.06 -25.00
CA ASN A 151 30.27 5.04 -24.01
C ASN A 151 29.06 5.87 -24.49
N LEU A 152 28.56 5.63 -25.69
CA LEU A 152 27.38 6.29 -26.24
C LEU A 152 26.23 5.32 -26.29
N TYR A 153 25.10 5.77 -25.79
CA TYR A 153 23.83 5.07 -25.87
C TYR A 153 22.94 5.75 -26.92
N MET A 154 22.16 4.96 -27.61
CA MET A 154 21.23 5.43 -28.64
C MET A 154 19.83 4.89 -28.33
N ASN A 155 18.82 5.56 -28.86
CA ASN A 155 17.42 5.20 -28.65
C ASN A 155 17.04 5.13 -27.16
N GLU A 156 17.56 6.09 -26.38
CA GLU A 156 17.28 6.20 -24.97
C GLU A 156 15.78 6.33 -24.75
N ARG A 157 15.27 5.58 -23.78
CA ARG A 157 13.89 5.63 -23.34
C ARG A 157 13.80 5.63 -21.81
N TYR A 158 12.80 6.31 -21.31
CA TYR A 158 12.48 6.25 -19.91
C TYR A 158 11.73 4.96 -19.59
N VAL A 159 12.14 4.29 -18.52
CA VAL A 159 11.51 3.09 -18.00
C VAL A 159 11.19 3.33 -16.51
N ALA A 160 9.92 3.28 -16.17
CA ALA A 160 9.52 3.20 -14.77
C ALA A 160 9.82 1.78 -14.27
N VAL A 161 10.67 1.67 -13.26
CA VAL A 161 11.00 0.38 -12.65
C VAL A 161 9.95 0.07 -11.59
N ALA A 162 9.32 -1.09 -11.70
CA ALA A 162 8.40 -1.56 -10.67
C ALA A 162 9.12 -1.64 -9.32
N ASN A 163 8.51 -1.10 -8.27
CA ASN A 163 9.09 -1.14 -6.96
C ASN A 163 8.99 -2.58 -6.43
N VAL A 164 10.12 -3.15 -6.02
CA VAL A 164 10.18 -4.49 -5.41
C VAL A 164 9.25 -4.59 -4.19
N ARG A 165 9.01 -3.48 -3.51
CA ARG A 165 8.04 -3.41 -2.42
C ARG A 165 6.62 -3.73 -2.88
N ASP A 166 6.23 -3.34 -4.11
CA ASP A 166 4.89 -3.63 -4.63
C ASP A 166 4.68 -5.15 -4.76
N TYR A 167 5.76 -5.88 -5.11
CA TYR A 167 5.74 -7.34 -5.13
C TYR A 167 5.59 -7.93 -3.71
N PHE A 168 6.38 -7.46 -2.74
CA PHE A 168 6.23 -7.91 -1.35
C PHE A 168 4.90 -7.51 -0.73
N GLN A 169 4.36 -6.35 -1.08
CA GLN A 169 3.02 -5.96 -0.67
C GLN A 169 1.95 -6.92 -1.22
N GLU A 170 2.14 -7.48 -2.40
CA GLU A 170 1.24 -8.49 -2.96
C GLU A 170 1.30 -9.80 -2.16
N GLU A 171 2.49 -10.23 -1.72
CA GLU A 171 2.64 -11.37 -0.83
C GLU A 171 1.99 -11.11 0.55
N GLU A 172 2.24 -9.94 1.13
CA GLU A 172 1.62 -9.52 2.40
C GLU A 172 0.10 -9.44 2.26
N ARG A 173 -0.41 -8.91 1.14
CA ARG A 173 -1.84 -8.85 0.83
C ARG A 173 -2.43 -10.26 0.73
N THR A 174 -1.77 -11.16 0.02
CA THR A 174 -2.18 -12.57 -0.10
C THR A 174 -2.24 -13.24 1.27
N ALA A 175 -1.23 -13.02 2.11
CA ALA A 175 -1.22 -13.52 3.48
C ALA A 175 -2.36 -12.94 4.32
N ALA A 176 -2.64 -11.64 4.20
CA ALA A 176 -3.74 -10.99 4.89
C ALA A 176 -5.10 -11.53 4.45
N LEU A 177 -5.30 -11.80 3.16
CA LEU A 177 -6.52 -12.43 2.64
C LEU A 177 -6.69 -13.87 3.16
N ALA A 178 -5.60 -14.64 3.23
CA ALA A 178 -5.63 -15.95 3.83
C ALA A 178 -6.01 -15.90 5.33
N LEU A 179 -5.49 -14.92 6.06
CA LEU A 179 -5.87 -14.66 7.46
C LEU A 179 -7.34 -14.26 7.62
N LEU A 180 -7.88 -13.45 6.68
CA LEU A 180 -9.32 -13.16 6.63
C LEU A 180 -10.12 -14.45 6.44
N GLY A 181 -9.74 -15.28 5.47
CA GLY A 181 -10.36 -16.59 5.21
C GLY A 181 -10.30 -17.54 6.41
N ALA A 182 -9.27 -17.42 7.26
CA ALA A 182 -9.12 -18.18 8.49
C ALA A 182 -9.81 -17.53 9.72
N GLY A 183 -10.52 -16.40 9.55
CA GLY A 183 -11.15 -15.67 10.66
C GLY A 183 -10.20 -14.90 11.57
N SER A 184 -8.92 -14.77 11.21
CA SER A 184 -7.89 -14.02 11.94
C SER A 184 -7.97 -12.52 11.64
N PHE A 185 -9.14 -11.92 11.81
CA PHE A 185 -9.45 -10.55 11.41
C PHE A 185 -8.52 -9.49 11.99
N ALA A 186 -8.07 -9.66 13.24
CA ALA A 186 -7.18 -8.69 13.87
C ALA A 186 -5.81 -8.64 13.19
N ALA A 187 -5.22 -9.81 12.90
CA ALA A 187 -3.94 -9.91 12.19
C ALA A 187 -4.06 -9.41 10.74
N ALA A 188 -5.09 -9.83 10.02
CA ALA A 188 -5.37 -9.37 8.67
C ALA A 188 -5.52 -7.84 8.61
N SER A 189 -6.25 -7.25 9.57
CA SER A 189 -6.43 -5.80 9.68
C SER A 189 -5.10 -5.06 9.81
N GLN A 190 -4.19 -5.54 10.66
CA GLN A 190 -2.88 -4.90 10.84
C GLN A 190 -2.08 -4.85 9.54
N ILE A 191 -2.01 -5.98 8.84
CA ILE A 191 -1.27 -6.07 7.56
C ILE A 191 -1.91 -5.16 6.51
N LEU A 192 -3.23 -5.24 6.31
CA LEU A 192 -3.94 -4.44 5.29
C LEU A 192 -3.86 -2.94 5.55
N LEU A 193 -3.98 -2.49 6.79
CA LEU A 193 -3.80 -1.09 7.15
C LEU A 193 -2.37 -0.62 6.92
N GLN A 194 -1.37 -1.46 7.21
CA GLN A 194 0.03 -1.16 6.95
C GLN A 194 0.31 -1.02 5.46
N ILE A 195 -0.17 -1.95 4.63
CA ILE A 195 -0.06 -1.90 3.17
C ILE A 195 -0.73 -0.62 2.65
N GLY A 196 -1.99 -0.39 3.01
CA GLY A 196 -2.78 0.73 2.51
C GLY A 196 -2.22 2.10 2.88
N THR A 197 -1.58 2.23 4.05
CA THR A 197 -0.92 3.48 4.46
C THR A 197 0.42 3.69 3.77
N ALA A 198 1.11 2.61 3.42
CA ALA A 198 2.44 2.67 2.85
C ALA A 198 2.46 2.97 1.34
N SER A 199 1.50 2.44 0.58
CA SER A 199 1.49 2.51 -0.88
C SER A 199 0.83 3.76 -1.47
N GLY A 200 0.09 4.53 -0.67
CA GLY A 200 -0.65 5.72 -1.16
C GLY A 200 -1.73 5.43 -2.22
N ALA A 201 -1.76 4.20 -2.73
CA ALA A 201 -2.72 3.74 -3.74
C ALA A 201 -3.82 2.83 -3.16
N GLY A 202 -3.71 2.50 -1.87
CA GLY A 202 -4.45 1.42 -1.25
C GLY A 202 -5.79 1.78 -0.61
N ALA A 203 -6.63 2.61 -1.25
CA ALA A 203 -7.97 2.85 -0.71
C ALA A 203 -8.75 1.54 -0.50
N GLY A 204 -8.58 0.54 -1.37
CA GLY A 204 -9.15 -0.79 -1.23
C GLY A 204 -8.59 -1.56 -0.03
N ASP A 205 -7.27 -1.58 0.12
CA ASP A 205 -6.59 -2.24 1.23
C ASP A 205 -6.95 -1.56 2.57
N LEU A 206 -6.97 -0.24 2.61
CA LEU A 206 -7.42 0.53 3.79
C LEU A 206 -8.87 0.23 4.14
N CYS A 207 -9.76 0.20 3.14
CA CYS A 207 -11.17 -0.13 3.35
C CYS A 207 -11.31 -1.55 3.93
N LEU A 208 -10.66 -2.53 3.33
CA LEU A 208 -10.70 -3.91 3.78
C LEU A 208 -10.05 -4.07 5.17
N GLY A 209 -8.94 -3.36 5.43
CA GLY A 209 -8.28 -3.32 6.73
C GLY A 209 -9.18 -2.78 7.83
N HIS A 210 -9.91 -1.69 7.58
CA HIS A 210 -10.89 -1.17 8.52
C HIS A 210 -12.10 -2.09 8.69
N ALA A 211 -12.58 -2.74 7.63
CA ALA A 211 -13.63 -3.74 7.73
C ALA A 211 -13.18 -4.95 8.56
N ALA A 212 -11.96 -5.44 8.35
CA ALA A 212 -11.37 -6.50 9.17
C ALA A 212 -11.25 -6.10 10.65
N ALA A 213 -10.84 -4.85 10.93
CA ALA A 213 -10.83 -4.31 12.29
C ALA A 213 -12.24 -4.29 12.91
N ALA A 214 -13.24 -3.97 12.09
CA ALA A 214 -14.62 -3.98 12.54
C ALA A 214 -15.10 -5.39 12.88
N TRP A 215 -14.80 -6.40 12.06
CA TRP A 215 -15.11 -7.80 12.36
C TRP A 215 -14.34 -8.32 13.58
N ALA A 216 -13.06 -7.95 13.74
CA ALA A 216 -12.32 -8.28 14.96
C ALA A 216 -12.99 -7.74 16.21
N ALA A 217 -13.45 -6.49 16.18
CA ALA A 217 -14.18 -5.87 17.26
C ALA A 217 -15.56 -6.51 17.46
N TRP A 218 -16.25 -6.88 16.37
CA TRP A 218 -17.51 -7.60 16.39
C TRP A 218 -17.38 -8.95 17.12
N TRP A 219 -16.34 -9.72 16.78
CA TRP A 219 -16.05 -11.00 17.45
C TRP A 219 -15.68 -10.86 18.93
N SER A 220 -15.19 -9.67 19.31
CA SER A 220 -14.89 -9.34 20.71
C SER A 220 -16.08 -8.70 21.44
N LEU A 221 -17.26 -8.63 20.83
CA LEU A 221 -18.46 -7.97 21.33
C LEU A 221 -18.27 -6.46 21.59
N ASP A 222 -17.24 -5.85 21.02
CA ASP A 222 -17.01 -4.39 21.08
C ASP A 222 -17.75 -3.69 19.93
N TRP A 223 -19.07 -3.60 20.08
CA TRP A 223 -19.95 -3.02 19.07
C TRP A 223 -19.64 -1.55 18.76
N ARG A 224 -19.18 -0.78 19.75
CA ARG A 224 -18.79 0.62 19.54
C ARG A 224 -17.58 0.74 18.63
N ARG A 225 -16.58 -0.10 18.85
CA ARG A 225 -15.38 -0.16 17.99
C ARG A 225 -15.74 -0.68 16.61
N ALA A 226 -16.56 -1.72 16.50
CA ALA A 226 -17.04 -2.23 15.22
C ALA A 226 -17.75 -1.15 14.41
N ALA A 227 -18.68 -0.40 15.01
CA ALA A 227 -19.40 0.69 14.35
C ALA A 227 -18.46 1.81 13.85
N ARG A 228 -17.43 2.16 14.61
CA ARG A 228 -16.44 3.16 14.19
C ARG A 228 -15.63 2.66 13.01
N SER A 229 -15.13 1.43 13.06
CA SER A 229 -14.30 0.85 12.02
C SER A 229 -15.07 0.67 10.70
N PHE A 230 -16.33 0.22 10.73
CA PHE A 230 -17.17 0.18 9.52
C PHE A 230 -17.43 1.57 8.93
N ARG A 231 -17.58 2.61 9.74
CA ARG A 231 -17.68 4.00 9.24
C ARG A 231 -16.40 4.47 8.59
N SER A 232 -15.24 4.13 9.15
CA SER A 232 -13.94 4.43 8.53
C SER A 232 -13.79 3.72 7.19
N ALA A 233 -14.11 2.42 7.10
CA ALA A 233 -14.12 1.69 5.84
C ALA A 233 -15.04 2.33 4.80
N ARG A 234 -16.26 2.70 5.19
CA ARG A 234 -17.23 3.36 4.32
C ARG A 234 -16.71 4.66 3.71
N GLY A 235 -15.99 5.47 4.49
CA GLY A 235 -15.43 6.74 4.02
C GLY A 235 -14.38 6.61 2.91
N LEU A 236 -13.88 5.40 2.66
CA LEU A 236 -12.84 5.12 1.66
C LEU A 236 -13.40 4.57 0.34
N VAL A 237 -14.71 4.38 0.22
CA VAL A 237 -15.33 3.69 -0.93
C VAL A 237 -16.23 4.62 -1.72
N ALA A 238 -16.01 4.64 -3.04
CA ALA A 238 -16.83 5.36 -4.00
C ALA A 238 -18.00 4.51 -4.57
N THR A 239 -17.88 3.17 -4.52
CA THR A 239 -18.87 2.25 -5.11
C THR A 239 -20.14 2.21 -4.28
N ALA A 240 -21.29 2.55 -4.87
CA ALA A 240 -22.57 2.65 -4.17
C ALA A 240 -22.97 1.37 -3.40
N THR A 241 -22.75 0.20 -4.00
CA THR A 241 -23.06 -1.11 -3.40
C THR A 241 -22.26 -1.35 -2.12
N VAL A 242 -20.93 -1.17 -2.16
CA VAL A 242 -20.05 -1.36 -1.00
C VAL A 242 -20.35 -0.32 0.07
N HIS A 243 -20.59 0.93 -0.33
CA HIS A 243 -20.98 1.99 0.59
C HIS A 243 -22.29 1.67 1.32
N ALA A 244 -23.31 1.15 0.63
CA ALA A 244 -24.58 0.75 1.22
C ALA A 244 -24.40 -0.41 2.23
N LEU A 245 -23.60 -1.43 1.88
CA LEU A 245 -23.27 -2.54 2.75
C LEU A 245 -22.60 -2.06 4.04
N LEU A 246 -21.53 -1.29 3.93
CA LEU A 246 -20.79 -0.77 5.08
C LEU A 246 -21.64 0.16 5.96
N THR A 247 -22.60 0.89 5.33
CA THR A 247 -23.58 1.70 6.05
C THR A 247 -24.52 0.82 6.87
N GLY A 248 -25.04 -0.26 6.29
CA GLY A 248 -25.87 -1.25 6.98
C GLY A 248 -25.16 -1.87 8.18
N LEU A 249 -23.93 -2.35 7.95
CA LEU A 249 -23.07 -2.92 9.02
C LEU A 249 -22.78 -1.93 10.15
N ALA A 250 -22.46 -0.68 9.82
CA ALA A 250 -22.22 0.37 10.81
C ALA A 250 -23.48 0.70 11.63
N ARG A 251 -24.67 0.71 10.99
CA ARG A 251 -25.95 0.91 11.66
C ARG A 251 -26.27 -0.24 12.61
N ALA A 252 -26.12 -1.50 12.16
CA ALA A 252 -26.32 -2.67 12.99
C ALA A 252 -25.40 -2.67 14.23
N ALA A 253 -24.11 -2.40 14.04
CA ALA A 253 -23.16 -2.27 15.15
C ALA A 253 -23.54 -1.14 16.13
N THR A 254 -24.04 -0.01 15.61
CA THR A 254 -24.50 1.12 16.44
C THR A 254 -25.74 0.73 17.26
N ALA A 255 -26.71 0.05 16.66
CA ALA A 255 -27.90 -0.44 17.34
C ALA A 255 -27.53 -1.40 18.48
N LEU A 256 -26.62 -2.34 18.23
CA LEU A 256 -26.11 -3.25 19.25
C LEU A 256 -25.36 -2.53 20.38
N ALA A 257 -24.58 -1.50 20.04
CA ALA A 257 -23.86 -0.69 21.04
C ALA A 257 -24.79 0.13 21.97
N GLN A 258 -26.00 0.44 21.50
CA GLN A 258 -27.01 1.20 22.22
C GLN A 258 -28.05 0.30 22.92
N ALA A 259 -28.07 -0.98 22.59
CA ALA A 259 -29.02 -1.91 23.16
C ALA A 259 -28.78 -2.10 24.68
N PRO A 260 -29.83 -2.08 25.50
CA PRO A 260 -29.69 -2.34 26.93
C PRO A 260 -29.22 -3.78 27.18
N ALA A 261 -28.52 -3.99 28.30
CA ALA A 261 -28.04 -5.31 28.68
C ALA A 261 -29.20 -6.32 28.73
N GLY A 262 -29.01 -7.49 28.09
CA GLY A 262 -30.05 -8.53 28.04
C GLY A 262 -31.11 -8.32 26.96
N ALA A 263 -31.01 -7.27 26.14
CA ALA A 263 -31.92 -7.07 25.02
C ALA A 263 -31.94 -8.27 24.05
N PRO A 264 -33.11 -8.62 23.46
CA PRO A 264 -33.20 -9.71 22.47
C PRO A 264 -32.21 -9.57 21.31
N LEU A 265 -31.97 -8.33 20.86
CA LEU A 265 -31.02 -8.03 19.78
C LEU A 265 -29.57 -8.44 20.12
N LEU A 266 -29.11 -8.20 21.37
CA LEU A 266 -27.78 -8.61 21.84
C LEU A 266 -27.66 -10.13 21.92
N ARG A 267 -28.68 -10.80 22.47
CA ARG A 267 -28.71 -12.27 22.55
C ARG A 267 -28.65 -12.90 21.16
N HIS A 268 -29.40 -12.32 20.23
CA HIS A 268 -29.45 -12.75 18.84
C HIS A 268 -28.06 -12.61 18.15
N ALA A 269 -27.44 -11.43 18.23
CA ALA A 269 -26.13 -11.19 17.64
C ALA A 269 -25.06 -12.12 18.22
N THR A 270 -25.08 -12.35 19.53
CA THR A 270 -24.11 -13.23 20.21
C THR A 270 -24.34 -14.70 19.86
N ALA A 271 -25.57 -15.15 19.70
CA ALA A 271 -25.89 -16.48 19.25
C ALA A 271 -25.44 -16.72 17.79
N THR A 272 -25.60 -15.71 16.94
CA THR A 272 -25.12 -15.73 15.56
C THR A 272 -23.60 -15.91 15.49
N LEU A 273 -22.86 -15.16 16.29
CA LEU A 273 -21.40 -15.29 16.39
C LEU A 273 -20.96 -16.67 16.92
N ALA A 274 -21.70 -17.22 17.87
CA ALA A 274 -21.42 -18.56 18.36
C ALA A 274 -21.61 -19.64 17.29
N LEU A 275 -22.63 -19.48 16.41
CA LEU A 275 -22.82 -20.36 15.25
C LEU A 275 -21.66 -20.23 14.26
N ALA A 276 -21.22 -19.01 13.94
CA ALA A 276 -20.07 -18.79 13.07
C ALA A 276 -18.78 -19.36 13.67
N ALA A 277 -18.55 -19.24 14.98
CA ALA A 277 -17.41 -19.85 15.63
C ALA A 277 -17.44 -21.40 15.56
N LEU A 278 -18.62 -22.03 15.63
CA LEU A 278 -18.77 -23.46 15.44
C LEU A 278 -18.45 -23.89 14.00
N HIS A 279 -18.85 -23.13 13.01
CA HIS A 279 -18.48 -23.39 11.61
C HIS A 279 -16.97 -23.31 11.36
N LEU A 280 -16.27 -22.45 12.13
CA LEU A 280 -14.81 -22.37 12.13
C LEU A 280 -14.11 -23.42 12.99
N HIS A 281 -14.86 -24.41 13.49
CA HIS A 281 -14.35 -25.43 14.42
C HIS A 281 -13.80 -24.87 15.76
N ASP A 282 -14.06 -23.60 16.09
CA ASP A 282 -13.69 -22.98 17.37
C ASP A 282 -14.78 -23.20 18.44
N SER A 283 -14.82 -24.45 18.93
CA SER A 283 -15.80 -24.87 19.93
C SER A 283 -15.64 -24.14 21.27
N VAL A 284 -14.43 -23.68 21.60
CA VAL A 284 -14.15 -22.95 22.85
C VAL A 284 -14.76 -21.56 22.80
N ARG A 285 -14.53 -20.84 21.72
CA ARG A 285 -15.09 -19.50 21.50
C ARG A 285 -16.61 -19.56 21.36
N ALA A 286 -17.13 -20.56 20.63
CA ALA A 286 -18.58 -20.77 20.52
C ALA A 286 -19.24 -20.99 21.88
N ALA A 287 -18.64 -21.80 22.73
CA ALA A 287 -19.14 -22.03 24.10
C ALA A 287 -19.09 -20.74 24.94
N ALA A 288 -18.00 -19.97 24.90
CA ALA A 288 -17.87 -18.72 25.63
C ALA A 288 -18.89 -17.67 25.20
N LEU A 289 -19.11 -17.53 23.87
CA LEU A 289 -20.11 -16.61 23.31
C LEU A 289 -21.54 -17.01 23.71
N LEU A 290 -21.84 -18.30 23.74
CA LEU A 290 -23.16 -18.80 24.18
C LEU A 290 -23.40 -18.58 25.68
N GLN A 291 -22.39 -18.79 26.50
CA GLN A 291 -22.48 -18.50 27.93
C GLN A 291 -22.72 -17.01 28.21
N ALA A 292 -22.07 -16.12 27.43
CA ALA A 292 -22.27 -14.69 27.56
C ALA A 292 -23.68 -14.23 27.12
N ALA A 293 -24.34 -14.98 26.22
CA ALA A 293 -25.59 -14.53 25.59
C ALA A 293 -26.88 -15.07 26.21
N VAL A 294 -26.93 -16.37 26.54
CA VAL A 294 -28.25 -17.04 26.68
C VAL A 294 -28.31 -18.10 27.79
N LEU A 295 -27.21 -18.62 28.29
CA LEU A 295 -27.22 -19.83 29.11
C LEU A 295 -26.82 -19.60 30.55
N PRO A 296 -27.50 -20.27 31.51
CA PRO A 296 -27.00 -20.36 32.87
C PRO A 296 -25.64 -21.08 32.89
N PRO A 297 -24.76 -20.81 33.89
CA PRO A 297 -23.38 -21.30 33.92
C PRO A 297 -23.20 -22.81 33.89
N ALA A 298 -24.28 -23.60 33.94
CA ALA A 298 -24.28 -25.07 34.06
C ALA A 298 -24.77 -25.82 32.82
N ALA A 299 -24.99 -25.16 31.67
CA ALA A 299 -25.56 -25.84 30.50
C ALA A 299 -24.55 -26.76 29.78
N GLY A 300 -24.92 -28.04 29.58
CA GLY A 300 -24.08 -29.06 28.90
C GLY A 300 -24.03 -28.90 27.38
N ARG A 301 -23.01 -29.53 26.70
CA ARG A 301 -22.78 -29.49 25.24
C ARG A 301 -24.02 -29.83 24.39
N GLY A 302 -24.87 -30.74 24.82
CA GLY A 302 -26.09 -31.14 24.12
C GLY A 302 -27.20 -30.09 24.14
N GLU A 303 -27.27 -29.29 25.17
CA GLU A 303 -28.22 -28.20 25.35
C GLU A 303 -27.82 -26.98 24.49
N ILE A 304 -26.52 -26.71 24.41
CA ILE A 304 -25.92 -25.72 23.53
C ILE A 304 -26.32 -25.96 22.06
N GLY A 305 -26.19 -27.21 21.61
CA GLY A 305 -26.53 -27.59 20.23
C GLY A 305 -28.05 -27.52 19.92
N ARG A 306 -28.91 -27.78 20.91
CA ARG A 306 -30.38 -27.64 20.75
C ARG A 306 -30.81 -26.17 20.73
N THR A 307 -30.27 -25.35 21.60
CA THR A 307 -30.54 -23.91 21.69
C THR A 307 -30.10 -23.22 20.41
N LEU A 308 -28.93 -23.57 19.85
CA LEU A 308 -28.45 -23.04 18.57
C LEU A 308 -29.37 -23.40 17.39
N ARG A 309 -29.86 -24.63 17.33
CA ARG A 309 -30.79 -25.04 16.27
C ARG A 309 -32.13 -24.31 16.36
N HIS A 310 -32.61 -24.10 17.56
CA HIS A 310 -33.82 -23.35 17.81
C HIS A 310 -33.70 -21.87 17.43
N LEU A 311 -32.61 -21.25 17.82
CA LEU A 311 -32.30 -19.87 17.45
C LEU A 311 -32.12 -19.70 15.93
N ARG A 312 -31.48 -20.67 15.25
CA ARG A 312 -31.39 -20.67 13.78
C ARG A 312 -32.77 -20.67 13.11
N HIS A 313 -33.74 -21.37 13.66
CA HIS A 313 -35.10 -21.41 13.14
C HIS A 313 -35.86 -20.09 13.39
N GLN A 314 -35.63 -19.43 14.52
CA GLN A 314 -36.25 -18.12 14.84
C GLN A 314 -35.65 -16.99 14.02
N LEU A 315 -34.37 -17.10 13.60
CA LEU A 315 -33.63 -16.13 12.81
C LEU A 315 -34.09 -16.02 11.36
N ILE A 316 -34.71 -17.07 10.83
CA ILE A 316 -35.16 -17.14 9.42
C ILE A 316 -36.49 -16.41 9.21
N SER A 317 -37.21 -16.06 10.27
CA SER A 317 -38.53 -15.44 10.15
C SER A 317 -38.59 -14.06 10.81
N LYS A 318 -38.62 -13.01 9.99
CA LYS A 318 -39.09 -11.63 10.27
C LYS A 318 -38.04 -10.66 10.86
N ASP A 319 -37.38 -9.89 10.00
CA ASP A 319 -37.25 -8.42 10.04
C ASP A 319 -36.10 -7.93 9.17
N SER A 320 -36.18 -6.73 8.60
CA SER A 320 -35.12 -6.11 7.78
C SER A 320 -33.76 -5.99 8.52
N THR A 321 -33.79 -6.02 9.84
CA THR A 321 -32.58 -6.12 10.68
C THR A 321 -31.98 -7.52 10.63
N ALA A 322 -32.80 -8.56 10.47
CA ALA A 322 -32.33 -9.94 10.35
C ALA A 322 -31.63 -10.20 9.01
N ASP A 323 -32.02 -9.52 7.92
CA ASP A 323 -31.31 -9.61 6.65
C ASP A 323 -29.96 -8.90 6.68
N GLN A 324 -29.84 -7.81 7.44
CA GLN A 324 -28.56 -7.15 7.69
C GLN A 324 -27.65 -8.00 8.59
N LEU A 325 -28.24 -8.73 9.55
CA LEU A 325 -27.54 -9.68 10.38
C LEU A 325 -27.16 -10.96 9.64
N LYS A 326 -27.89 -11.38 8.57
CA LYS A 326 -27.50 -12.49 7.70
C LYS A 326 -26.14 -12.28 7.07
N LEU A 327 -25.79 -11.06 6.67
CA LEU A 327 -24.45 -10.69 6.18
C LEU A 327 -23.37 -10.88 7.25
N LEU A 328 -23.74 -10.90 8.53
CA LEU A 328 -22.84 -11.11 9.65
C LEU A 328 -22.81 -12.57 10.12
N HIS A 329 -23.65 -13.45 9.54
CA HIS A 329 -23.62 -14.89 9.81
C HIS A 329 -22.37 -15.55 9.30
N ASP A 330 -21.83 -15.06 8.21
CA ASP A 330 -20.60 -15.53 7.61
C ASP A 330 -19.67 -14.36 7.30
N PRO A 331 -18.96 -13.86 8.33
CA PRO A 331 -18.00 -12.78 8.12
C PRO A 331 -16.86 -13.20 7.18
N LEU A 332 -16.65 -14.51 6.94
CA LEU A 332 -15.67 -15.00 5.99
C LEU A 332 -16.17 -14.83 4.56
N ALA A 333 -17.42 -15.22 4.26
CA ALA A 333 -18.04 -15.00 2.98
C ALA A 333 -18.17 -13.49 2.70
N ALA A 334 -18.60 -12.70 3.68
CA ALA A 334 -18.71 -11.25 3.56
C ALA A 334 -17.34 -10.57 3.32
N SER A 335 -16.28 -11.07 3.93
CA SER A 335 -14.92 -10.53 3.71
C SER A 335 -14.37 -10.90 2.34
N ALA A 336 -14.62 -12.10 1.85
CA ALA A 336 -14.22 -12.53 0.52
C ALA A 336 -14.97 -11.73 -0.57
N GLU A 337 -16.28 -11.55 -0.43
CA GLU A 337 -17.10 -10.74 -1.32
C GLU A 337 -16.68 -9.27 -1.31
N LEU A 338 -16.37 -8.72 -0.14
CA LEU A 338 -15.85 -7.36 -0.03
C LEU A 338 -14.48 -7.20 -0.69
N ALA A 339 -13.61 -8.19 -0.56
CA ALA A 339 -12.29 -8.19 -1.20
C ALA A 339 -12.41 -8.22 -2.74
N ASP A 340 -13.33 -9.02 -3.27
CA ASP A 340 -13.64 -9.08 -4.70
C ASP A 340 -14.18 -7.73 -5.23
N TRP A 341 -15.13 -7.12 -4.52
CA TRP A 341 -15.70 -5.82 -4.91
C TRP A 341 -14.71 -4.68 -4.87
N LEU A 342 -13.70 -4.78 -4.00
CA LEU A 342 -12.64 -3.77 -3.87
C LEU A 342 -11.48 -4.01 -4.85
N GLY A 343 -11.50 -5.10 -5.62
CA GLY A 343 -10.42 -5.46 -6.53
C GLY A 343 -9.10 -5.79 -5.82
N VAL A 344 -9.18 -6.18 -4.55
CA VAL A 344 -8.00 -6.49 -3.72
C VAL A 344 -7.45 -7.92 -3.99
N GLY A 345 -8.06 -8.64 -4.88
CA GLY A 345 -7.68 -9.98 -5.33
C GLY A 345 -8.64 -11.06 -4.84
N SER A 346 -9.01 -11.98 -5.73
CA SER A 346 -9.75 -13.17 -5.34
C SER A 346 -8.78 -14.20 -4.75
N VAL A 347 -9.03 -14.59 -3.54
CA VAL A 347 -8.48 -15.85 -3.00
C VAL A 347 -9.19 -16.98 -3.74
N ARG A 348 -8.60 -17.46 -4.84
CA ARG A 348 -8.95 -18.75 -5.45
C ARG A 348 -8.00 -19.83 -4.99
#